data_582dd22ddc1eccafa3ccabcb8c1f8936
#
_entry.id   582dd22ddc1eccafa3ccabcb8c1f8936
#
_cell.length_a   1.000
_cell.length_b   1.000
_cell.length_c   1.000
_cell.angle_alpha   90.00
_cell.angle_beta   90.00
_cell.angle_gamma   90.00
#
_symmetry.space_group_name_H-M   'P 1'
#
loop_
_entity.id
_entity.type
_entity.pdbx_description
1 polymer ?
#
loop_
_entity_poly.entity_id
_entity_poly.type
_entity_poly.pdbx_seq_one_letter_code
_entity_poly.pdbx_strand_id
1 'polypeptide(L)'
;PPCSEGILWSVCGGESSGLKLDKTLSISGLDETMLYLEKTELDIFKGFSFIEFRACKEGCVGGSLCAVDKYVAKSAVHKISGRINRSKNFSREIKDRFYEQKWIPDKKTSEQMEKIFGRKKKPLSIRSLTRIEDLYGKLPGHNCGACGAPDCYAFAEDVIRRRSRLADCIFFKRRESR
;
A
#
# COMPACT_ATOMS: atom_id res chain seq x y z
N PRO A 1 -13.08 -21.20 -15.10
CA PRO A 1 -13.57 -21.55 -13.78
C PRO A 1 -12.65 -21.01 -12.70
N PRO A 2 -13.16 -20.61 -11.54
CA PRO A 2 -12.34 -20.15 -10.44
C PRO A 2 -11.38 -21.24 -9.99
N CYS A 3 -10.17 -20.87 -9.59
CA CYS A 3 -9.19 -21.80 -9.04
C CYS A 3 -9.12 -21.64 -7.51
N SER A 4 -8.66 -22.69 -6.82
CA SER A 4 -8.56 -22.70 -5.37
C SER A 4 -7.65 -21.57 -4.84
N GLU A 5 -6.52 -21.34 -5.50
CA GLU A 5 -5.58 -20.29 -5.15
C GLU A 5 -6.19 -18.88 -5.31
N GLY A 6 -6.95 -18.66 -6.41
CA GLY A 6 -7.61 -17.37 -6.65
C GLY A 6 -8.66 -17.03 -5.59
N ILE A 7 -9.38 -18.03 -5.07
CA ILE A 7 -10.36 -17.83 -3.99
C ILE A 7 -9.63 -17.44 -2.70
N LEU A 8 -8.49 -18.05 -2.41
CA LEU A 8 -7.71 -17.74 -1.22
C LEU A 8 -7.15 -16.31 -1.20
N TRP A 9 -7.08 -15.61 -2.33
CA TRP A 9 -6.68 -14.21 -2.36
C TRP A 9 -7.62 -13.29 -1.58
N SER A 10 -8.82 -13.74 -1.25
CA SER A 10 -9.74 -12.99 -0.39
C SER A 10 -9.35 -13.01 1.11
N VAL A 11 -8.46 -13.90 1.51
CA VAL A 11 -7.96 -14.00 2.89
C VAL A 11 -6.50 -13.59 3.00
N CYS A 12 -6.10 -13.11 4.17
CA CYS A 12 -4.70 -12.78 4.44
C CYS A 12 -3.84 -14.05 4.35
N GLY A 13 -2.71 -13.95 3.66
CA GLY A 13 -1.81 -15.07 3.37
C GLY A 13 -2.17 -15.88 2.12
N GLY A 14 -3.32 -15.60 1.51
CA GLY A 14 -3.74 -16.34 0.32
C GLY A 14 -2.94 -16.01 -0.93
N GLU A 15 -2.54 -14.76 -1.09
CA GLU A 15 -1.67 -14.32 -2.18
C GLU A 15 -0.25 -14.88 -2.00
N SER A 16 0.31 -14.74 -0.81
CA SER A 16 1.62 -15.29 -0.44
C SER A 16 1.69 -16.80 -0.69
N SER A 17 0.66 -17.54 -0.30
CA SER A 17 0.56 -18.99 -0.53
C SER A 17 0.46 -19.35 -2.00
N GLY A 18 -0.26 -18.54 -2.79
CA GLY A 18 -0.45 -18.75 -4.23
C GLY A 18 0.83 -18.55 -5.04
N LEU A 19 1.69 -17.64 -4.63
CA LEU A 19 2.96 -17.31 -5.29
C LEU A 19 4.03 -18.41 -5.10
N LYS A 20 3.88 -19.27 -4.08
CA LYS A 20 4.84 -20.35 -3.78
C LYS A 20 6.29 -19.89 -3.67
N LEU A 21 6.49 -18.68 -3.17
CA LEU A 21 7.81 -18.10 -2.92
C LEU A 21 8.31 -18.51 -1.54
N ASP A 22 9.62 -18.67 -1.42
CA ASP A 22 10.27 -18.83 -0.12
C ASP A 22 10.28 -17.49 0.63
N LYS A 23 10.17 -17.56 1.95
CA LYS A 23 10.25 -16.40 2.83
C LYS A 23 9.24 -15.31 2.48
N THR A 24 7.97 -15.62 2.63
CA THR A 24 6.87 -14.66 2.52
C THR A 24 6.36 -14.24 3.89
N LEU A 25 5.82 -13.03 3.99
CA LEU A 25 5.21 -12.50 5.19
C LEU A 25 3.83 -11.94 4.82
N SER A 26 2.83 -12.15 5.68
CA SER A 26 1.47 -11.66 5.45
C SER A 26 0.97 -10.93 6.67
N ILE A 27 0.61 -9.67 6.49
CA ILE A 27 0.23 -8.73 7.55
C ILE A 27 -1.16 -8.20 7.25
N SER A 28 -2.04 -8.17 8.25
CA SER A 28 -3.41 -7.70 8.09
C SER A 28 -3.90 -6.83 9.25
N GLY A 29 -4.71 -5.85 8.92
CA GLY A 29 -5.16 -4.79 9.82
C GLY A 29 -4.42 -3.49 9.54
N LEU A 30 -5.13 -2.37 9.55
CA LEU A 30 -4.58 -1.08 9.18
C LEU A 30 -3.40 -0.67 10.08
N ASP A 31 -3.58 -0.79 11.40
CA ASP A 31 -2.55 -0.40 12.37
C ASP A 31 -1.27 -1.22 12.20
N GLU A 32 -1.40 -2.54 12.07
CA GLU A 32 -0.28 -3.44 11.82
C GLU A 32 0.38 -3.13 10.45
N THR A 33 -0.42 -2.90 9.42
CA THR A 33 0.10 -2.56 8.10
C THR A 33 0.94 -1.29 8.14
N MET A 34 0.47 -0.24 8.80
CA MET A 34 1.21 1.01 8.95
C MET A 34 2.54 0.80 9.70
N LEU A 35 2.48 0.12 10.86
CA LEU A 35 3.66 -0.20 11.66
C LEU A 35 4.71 -1.01 10.88
N TYR A 36 4.26 -2.00 10.12
CA TYR A 36 5.17 -2.86 9.38
C TYR A 36 5.69 -2.24 8.07
N LEU A 37 4.95 -1.30 7.47
CA LEU A 37 5.48 -0.48 6.38
C LEU A 37 6.66 0.39 6.85
N GLU A 38 6.55 1.02 8.03
CA GLU A 38 7.67 1.76 8.63
C GLU A 38 8.90 0.85 8.88
N LYS A 39 8.68 -0.35 9.40
CA LYS A 39 9.76 -1.34 9.57
C LYS A 39 10.39 -1.78 8.25
N THR A 40 9.62 -1.80 7.16
CA THR A 40 10.14 -2.11 5.82
C THR A 40 11.08 -1.01 5.33
N GLU A 41 10.78 0.24 5.61
CA GLU A 41 11.66 1.37 5.29
C GLU A 41 13.01 1.30 6.03
N LEU A 42 13.04 0.62 7.17
CA LEU A 42 14.25 0.37 7.97
C LEU A 42 15.02 -0.90 7.56
N ASP A 43 14.70 -1.49 6.41
CA ASP A 43 15.34 -2.72 5.89
C ASP A 43 15.21 -3.97 6.82
N ILE A 44 14.30 -3.96 7.80
CA ILE A 44 14.15 -5.06 8.77
C ILE A 44 13.74 -6.36 8.06
N PHE A 45 13.03 -6.26 6.94
CA PHE A 45 12.52 -7.42 6.20
C PHE A 45 13.31 -7.73 4.92
N LYS A 46 14.55 -7.28 4.83
CA LYS A 46 15.42 -7.46 3.65
C LYS A 46 15.58 -8.91 3.17
N GLY A 47 15.30 -9.88 4.03
CA GLY A 47 15.40 -11.31 3.68
C GLY A 47 14.12 -11.93 3.13
N PHE A 48 13.01 -11.18 3.03
CA PHE A 48 11.75 -11.67 2.52
C PHE A 48 11.64 -11.44 1.02
N SER A 49 11.13 -12.44 0.30
CA SER A 49 10.92 -12.39 -1.15
C SER A 49 9.62 -11.66 -1.51
N PHE A 50 8.63 -11.71 -0.62
CA PHE A 50 7.32 -11.09 -0.81
C PHE A 50 6.68 -10.77 0.54
N ILE A 51 6.07 -9.59 0.62
CA ILE A 51 5.30 -9.17 1.79
C ILE A 51 3.91 -8.75 1.32
N GLU A 52 2.90 -9.43 1.84
CA GLU A 52 1.50 -9.14 1.58
C GLU A 52 0.97 -8.22 2.69
N PHE A 53 0.46 -7.06 2.31
CA PHE A 53 -0.19 -6.11 3.21
C PHE A 53 -1.69 -6.03 2.93
N ARG A 54 -2.51 -6.16 3.97
CA ARG A 54 -3.97 -6.05 3.90
C ARG A 54 -4.48 -5.05 4.93
N ALA A 55 -5.17 -4.01 4.49
CA ALA A 55 -5.76 -3.02 5.40
C ALA A 55 -6.86 -3.62 6.30
N CYS A 56 -7.65 -4.54 5.77
CA CYS A 56 -8.68 -5.25 6.55
C CYS A 56 -8.09 -6.45 7.29
N LYS A 57 -8.45 -6.63 8.57
CA LYS A 57 -8.07 -7.81 9.36
C LYS A 57 -8.59 -9.08 8.70
N GLU A 58 -7.73 -10.10 8.54
CA GLU A 58 -8.01 -11.36 7.83
C GLU A 58 -8.18 -11.22 6.31
N GLY A 59 -7.90 -10.05 5.73
CA GLY A 59 -8.06 -9.77 4.29
C GLY A 59 -9.44 -9.24 3.93
N CYS A 60 -9.86 -9.43 2.69
CA CYS A 60 -11.14 -8.91 2.18
C CYS A 60 -12.36 -9.43 2.96
N VAL A 61 -12.28 -10.65 3.49
CA VAL A 61 -13.34 -11.26 4.30
C VAL A 61 -13.60 -10.53 5.62
N GLY A 62 -12.68 -9.68 6.07
CA GLY A 62 -12.82 -8.82 7.24
C GLY A 62 -13.14 -7.36 6.89
N GLY A 63 -13.49 -7.08 5.64
CA GLY A 63 -13.84 -5.74 5.18
C GLY A 63 -15.17 -5.24 5.75
N SER A 64 -15.35 -3.91 5.75
CA SER A 64 -16.52 -3.24 6.34
C SER A 64 -17.87 -3.60 5.70
N LEU A 65 -17.85 -4.14 4.49
CA LEU A 65 -19.06 -4.57 3.77
C LEU A 65 -19.38 -6.07 3.94
N CYS A 66 -18.59 -6.79 4.72
CA CYS A 66 -18.85 -8.21 5.00
C CYS A 66 -19.90 -8.35 6.10
N ALA A 67 -20.99 -9.05 5.80
CA ALA A 67 -22.11 -9.26 6.73
C ALA A 67 -21.86 -10.36 7.78
N VAL A 68 -20.80 -11.16 7.59
CA VAL A 68 -20.47 -12.32 8.43
C VAL A 68 -19.16 -12.02 9.18
N ASP A 69 -19.06 -12.58 10.39
CA ASP A 69 -17.81 -12.50 11.17
C ASP A 69 -16.61 -13.00 10.34
N LYS A 70 -15.51 -12.24 10.39
CA LYS A 70 -14.32 -12.47 9.56
C LYS A 70 -13.69 -13.86 9.73
N TYR A 71 -13.72 -14.43 10.94
CA TYR A 71 -13.16 -15.76 11.18
C TYR A 71 -14.07 -16.87 10.64
N VAL A 72 -15.39 -16.66 10.72
CA VAL A 72 -16.37 -17.55 10.10
C VAL A 72 -16.25 -17.50 8.58
N ALA A 73 -16.17 -16.29 8.01
CA ALA A 73 -15.97 -16.09 6.58
C ALA A 73 -14.66 -16.72 6.09
N LYS A 74 -13.55 -16.51 6.81
CA LYS A 74 -12.26 -17.13 6.52
C LYS A 74 -12.35 -18.66 6.48
N SER A 75 -13.00 -19.26 7.49
CA SER A 75 -13.21 -20.70 7.55
C SER A 75 -14.02 -21.21 6.35
N ALA A 76 -15.10 -20.48 5.98
CA ALA A 76 -15.90 -20.82 4.81
C ALA A 76 -15.10 -20.75 3.50
N VAL A 77 -14.28 -19.72 3.32
CA VAL A 77 -13.40 -19.56 2.14
C VAL A 77 -12.42 -20.74 2.04
N HIS A 78 -11.76 -21.12 3.12
CA HIS A 78 -10.87 -22.30 3.12
C HIS A 78 -11.61 -23.59 2.78
N LYS A 79 -12.82 -23.79 3.30
CA LYS A 79 -13.65 -24.94 2.98
C LYS A 79 -14.07 -24.98 1.52
N ILE A 80 -14.42 -23.84 0.94
CA ILE A 80 -14.76 -23.71 -0.49
C ILE A 80 -13.51 -23.98 -1.35
N SER A 81 -12.38 -23.35 -1.02
CA SER A 81 -11.12 -23.56 -1.74
C SER A 81 -10.71 -25.04 -1.76
N GLY A 82 -10.86 -25.76 -0.65
CA GLY A 82 -10.54 -27.18 -0.58
C GLY A 82 -11.43 -28.10 -1.44
N ARG A 83 -12.60 -27.61 -1.89
CA ARG A 83 -13.52 -28.34 -2.77
C ARG A 83 -13.30 -28.05 -4.26
N ILE A 84 -12.50 -27.06 -4.58
CA ILE A 84 -12.24 -26.62 -5.96
C ILE A 84 -10.90 -27.15 -6.40
N ASN A 85 -10.84 -27.67 -7.63
CA ASN A 85 -9.61 -28.17 -8.19
C ASN A 85 -8.54 -27.05 -8.26
N ARG A 86 -7.29 -27.44 -7.99
CA ARG A 86 -6.14 -26.55 -8.16
C ARG A 86 -6.09 -26.00 -9.58
N SER A 87 -5.59 -24.78 -9.71
CA SER A 87 -5.41 -24.07 -10.97
C SER A 87 -4.76 -24.98 -12.01
N LYS A 88 -5.40 -25.09 -13.17
CA LYS A 88 -4.70 -25.56 -14.36
C LYS A 88 -3.73 -24.45 -14.76
N ASN A 89 -2.46 -24.76 -14.89
CA ASN A 89 -1.51 -23.82 -15.46
C ASN A 89 -2.02 -23.33 -16.82
N PHE A 90 -2.08 -22.04 -17.00
CA PHE A 90 -2.34 -21.47 -18.32
C PHE A 90 -1.28 -22.00 -19.31
N SER A 91 -1.72 -22.33 -20.54
CA SER A 91 -0.78 -22.68 -21.60
C SER A 91 0.21 -21.55 -21.85
N ARG A 92 1.40 -21.88 -22.35
CA ARG A 92 2.42 -20.88 -22.66
C ARG A 92 1.88 -19.80 -23.61
N GLU A 93 1.09 -20.22 -24.62
CA GLU A 93 0.45 -19.32 -25.59
C GLU A 93 -0.47 -18.28 -24.95
N ILE A 94 -1.24 -18.67 -23.92
CA ILE A 94 -2.10 -17.71 -23.20
C ILE A 94 -1.23 -16.72 -22.41
N LYS A 95 -0.17 -17.19 -21.76
CA LYS A 95 0.75 -16.32 -21.03
C LYS A 95 1.42 -15.33 -21.97
N ASP A 96 1.96 -15.81 -23.10
CA ASP A 96 2.63 -14.98 -24.09
C ASP A 96 1.68 -13.92 -24.64
N ARG A 97 0.41 -14.26 -24.90
CA ARG A 97 -0.62 -13.30 -25.34
C ARG A 97 -0.84 -12.19 -24.31
N PHE A 98 -0.86 -12.48 -23.02
CA PHE A 98 -0.97 -11.45 -21.98
C PHE A 98 0.24 -10.50 -21.98
N TYR A 99 1.44 -11.02 -22.20
CA TYR A 99 2.65 -10.20 -22.33
C TYR A 99 2.63 -9.35 -23.61
N GLU A 100 2.27 -9.93 -24.76
CA GLU A 100 2.16 -9.23 -26.05
C GLU A 100 1.12 -8.11 -26.01
N GLN A 101 -0.02 -8.33 -25.35
CA GLN A 101 -1.06 -7.33 -25.14
C GLN A 101 -0.71 -6.28 -24.09
N LYS A 102 0.49 -6.34 -23.49
CA LYS A 102 0.97 -5.42 -22.42
C LYS A 102 0.05 -5.35 -21.20
N TRP A 103 -0.69 -6.39 -20.94
CA TRP A 103 -1.52 -6.51 -19.73
C TRP A 103 -0.66 -6.68 -18.46
N ILE A 104 0.57 -7.13 -18.64
CA ILE A 104 1.57 -7.20 -17.58
C ILE A 104 2.66 -6.18 -17.94
N PRO A 105 3.01 -5.27 -17.02
CA PRO A 105 4.07 -4.30 -17.26
C PRO A 105 5.37 -5.01 -17.61
N ASP A 106 5.97 -4.64 -18.72
CA ASP A 106 7.30 -5.11 -19.08
C ASP A 106 8.38 -4.37 -18.25
N LYS A 107 9.62 -4.85 -18.36
CA LYS A 107 10.76 -4.24 -17.66
C LYS A 107 10.91 -2.75 -18.01
N LYS A 108 10.62 -2.37 -19.26
CA LYS A 108 10.71 -0.99 -19.74
C LYS A 108 9.67 -0.10 -19.07
N THR A 109 8.43 -0.60 -18.87
CA THR A 109 7.38 0.09 -18.11
C THR A 109 7.78 0.27 -16.65
N SER A 110 8.36 -0.76 -16.02
CA SER A 110 8.88 -0.69 -14.65
C SER A 110 9.99 0.34 -14.52
N GLU A 111 10.94 0.41 -15.46
CA GLU A 111 11.99 1.43 -15.49
C GLU A 111 11.43 2.86 -15.67
N GLN A 112 10.39 3.03 -16.48
CA GLN A 112 9.70 4.31 -16.63
C GLN A 112 9.00 4.72 -15.34
N MET A 113 8.32 3.80 -14.68
CA MET A 113 7.68 4.02 -13.37
C MET A 113 8.72 4.41 -12.33
N GLU A 114 9.86 3.73 -12.28
CA GLU A 114 10.96 4.08 -11.37
C GLU A 114 11.53 5.47 -11.66
N LYS A 115 11.63 5.90 -12.92
CA LYS A 115 12.05 7.28 -13.27
C LYS A 115 11.04 8.32 -12.79
N ILE A 116 9.75 8.02 -12.81
CA ILE A 116 8.69 8.93 -12.41
C ILE A 116 8.54 8.96 -10.88
N PHE A 117 8.47 7.80 -10.25
CA PHE A 117 8.15 7.66 -8.82
C PHE A 117 9.38 7.39 -7.95
N GLY A 118 10.43 6.79 -8.52
CA GLY A 118 11.66 6.40 -7.83
C GLY A 118 12.61 7.57 -7.50
N ARG A 119 12.11 8.81 -7.49
CA ARG A 119 12.92 9.95 -7.05
C ARG A 119 13.27 9.75 -5.57
N LYS A 120 14.46 9.23 -5.31
CA LYS A 120 15.01 9.18 -3.95
C LYS A 120 14.82 10.55 -3.32
N LYS A 121 14.00 10.63 -2.29
CA LYS A 121 13.83 11.87 -1.53
C LYS A 121 15.23 12.23 -1.03
N LYS A 122 15.74 13.40 -1.41
CA LYS A 122 17.01 13.88 -0.86
C LYS A 122 16.88 13.89 0.67
N PRO A 123 17.85 13.36 1.41
CA PRO A 123 17.80 13.37 2.86
C PRO A 123 17.65 14.84 3.34
N LEU A 124 16.84 15.05 4.34
CA LEU A 124 16.64 16.35 4.95
C LEU A 124 17.79 16.63 5.93
N SER A 125 18.29 17.85 5.92
CA SER A 125 19.20 18.30 6.98
C SER A 125 18.44 18.48 8.29
N ILE A 126 19.12 18.36 9.43
CA ILE A 126 18.55 18.61 10.76
C ILE A 126 17.85 19.97 10.80
N ARG A 127 18.49 21.01 10.22
CA ARG A 127 17.90 22.36 10.11
C ARG A 127 16.57 22.38 9.34
N SER A 128 16.42 21.53 8.33
CA SER A 128 15.18 21.40 7.57
C SER A 128 14.11 20.70 8.37
N LEU A 129 14.48 19.70 9.18
CA LEU A 129 13.56 18.99 10.08
C LEU A 129 12.98 19.95 11.14
N THR A 130 13.84 20.74 11.80
CA THR A 130 13.37 21.76 12.76
C THR A 130 12.39 22.74 12.11
N ARG A 131 12.67 23.19 10.87
CA ARG A 131 11.75 24.09 10.15
C ARG A 131 10.42 23.42 9.78
N ILE A 132 10.42 22.11 9.52
CA ILE A 132 9.18 21.35 9.29
C ILE A 132 8.36 21.30 10.57
N GLU A 133 8.97 20.98 11.70
CA GLU A 133 8.33 20.95 13.01
C GLU A 133 7.74 22.31 13.39
N ASP A 134 8.51 23.39 13.21
CA ASP A 134 8.06 24.77 13.45
C ASP A 134 6.86 25.14 12.56
N LEU A 135 6.88 24.73 11.30
CA LEU A 135 5.79 24.98 10.37
C LEU A 135 4.57 24.14 10.70
N TYR A 136 4.77 22.86 11.02
CA TYR A 136 3.70 21.95 11.43
C TYR A 136 2.97 22.47 12.67
N GLY A 137 3.69 22.98 13.66
CA GLY A 137 3.08 23.61 14.84
C GLY A 137 2.22 24.85 14.55
N LYS A 138 2.40 25.50 13.39
CA LYS A 138 1.58 26.65 12.93
C LYS A 138 0.38 26.22 12.09
N LEU A 139 0.38 25.01 11.55
CA LEU A 139 -0.73 24.46 10.76
C LEU A 139 -1.90 24.05 11.66
N PRO A 140 -3.13 23.98 11.10
CA PRO A 140 -4.33 23.69 11.89
C PRO A 140 -4.43 22.25 12.42
N GLY A 141 -3.61 21.32 11.96
CA GLY A 141 -3.60 19.92 12.41
C GLY A 141 -4.79 19.07 11.98
N HIS A 142 -5.64 19.55 11.06
CA HIS A 142 -6.86 18.85 10.65
C HIS A 142 -6.64 17.61 9.80
N ASN A 143 -5.45 17.44 9.22
CA ASN A 143 -5.09 16.31 8.34
C ASN A 143 -6.14 16.03 7.24
N CYS A 144 -6.77 17.10 6.72
CA CYS A 144 -7.95 17.01 5.86
C CYS A 144 -7.65 16.67 4.38
N GLY A 145 -6.39 16.67 3.96
CA GLY A 145 -5.98 16.35 2.59
C GLY A 145 -6.33 17.43 1.54
N ALA A 146 -7.04 18.51 1.88
CA ALA A 146 -7.51 19.51 0.93
C ALA A 146 -6.40 20.28 0.19
N CYS A 147 -5.19 20.30 0.73
CA CYS A 147 -3.98 20.87 0.10
C CYS A 147 -3.26 19.89 -0.83
N GLY A 148 -3.75 18.64 -0.96
CA GLY A 148 -3.14 17.58 -1.76
C GLY A 148 -2.12 16.73 -1.02
N ALA A 149 -1.73 17.08 0.22
CA ALA A 149 -0.88 16.25 1.07
C ALA A 149 -1.74 15.32 1.95
N PRO A 150 -1.25 14.13 2.33
CA PRO A 150 -2.02 13.17 3.13
C PRO A 150 -2.33 13.68 4.55
N ASP A 151 -1.43 14.48 5.11
CA ASP A 151 -1.57 15.10 6.43
C ASP A 151 -0.85 16.44 6.51
N CYS A 152 -1.02 17.15 7.64
CA CYS A 152 -0.41 18.47 7.82
C CYS A 152 1.12 18.42 7.99
N TYR A 153 1.69 17.31 8.47
CA TYR A 153 3.13 17.16 8.57
C TYR A 153 3.77 16.98 7.18
N ALA A 154 3.21 16.10 6.35
CA ALA A 154 3.63 15.93 4.96
C ALA A 154 3.48 17.22 4.15
N PHE A 155 2.41 18.00 4.40
CA PHE A 155 2.26 19.34 3.81
C PHE A 155 3.38 20.29 4.23
N ALA A 156 3.75 20.33 5.52
CA ALA A 156 4.87 21.12 6.00
C ALA A 156 6.19 20.73 5.33
N GLU A 157 6.42 19.41 5.16
CA GLU A 157 7.58 18.90 4.42
C GLU A 157 7.59 19.38 2.97
N ASP A 158 6.45 19.30 2.28
CA ASP A 158 6.34 19.71 0.88
C ASP A 158 6.55 21.22 0.71
N VAL A 159 6.09 22.04 1.65
CA VAL A 159 6.38 23.49 1.67
C VAL A 159 7.88 23.76 1.85
N ILE A 160 8.53 23.09 2.80
CA ILE A 160 9.98 23.25 3.03
C ILE A 160 10.80 22.74 1.83
N ARG A 161 10.33 21.70 1.14
CA ARG A 161 10.93 21.17 -0.10
C ARG A 161 10.57 21.99 -1.34
N ARG A 162 9.79 23.06 -1.20
CA ARG A 162 9.28 23.92 -2.30
C ARG A 162 8.43 23.17 -3.33
N ARG A 163 7.69 22.15 -2.90
CA ARG A 163 6.75 21.37 -3.72
C ARG A 163 5.33 21.93 -3.62
N SER A 164 5.01 22.58 -2.50
CA SER A 164 3.73 23.21 -2.21
C SER A 164 3.96 24.61 -1.64
N ARG A 165 2.93 25.45 -1.70
CA ARG A 165 2.93 26.79 -1.10
C ARG A 165 2.05 26.79 0.12
N LEU A 166 2.41 27.56 1.15
CA LEU A 166 1.61 27.69 2.37
C LEU A 166 0.17 28.17 2.09
N ALA A 167 0.01 28.97 1.02
CA ALA A 167 -1.27 29.43 0.53
C ALA A 167 -2.20 28.31 0.00
N ASP A 168 -1.70 27.11 -0.22
CA ASP A 168 -2.51 25.99 -0.69
C ASP A 168 -3.34 25.38 0.46
N CYS A 169 -2.99 25.68 1.74
CA CYS A 169 -3.81 25.30 2.88
C CYS A 169 -4.98 26.27 3.07
N ILE A 170 -6.20 25.77 2.83
CA ILE A 170 -7.43 26.57 2.92
C ILE A 170 -7.72 27.09 4.35
N PHE A 171 -7.26 26.39 5.37
CA PHE A 171 -7.45 26.80 6.77
C PHE A 171 -6.37 27.77 7.25
N PHE A 172 -5.19 27.75 6.67
CA PHE A 172 -4.13 28.71 7.01
C PHE A 172 -4.48 30.11 6.56
N LYS A 173 -5.04 30.27 5.36
CA LYS A 173 -5.52 31.54 4.83
C LYS A 173 -6.58 32.23 5.71
N ARG A 174 -7.45 31.48 6.37
CA ARG A 174 -8.50 32.04 7.23
C ARG A 174 -7.97 32.59 8.57
N ARG A 175 -6.77 32.20 9.00
CA ARG A 175 -6.16 32.72 10.24
C ARG A 175 -5.50 34.07 10.07
N GLU A 176 -4.99 34.41 8.89
CA GLU A 176 -4.38 35.72 8.60
C GLU A 176 -5.41 36.81 8.30
N SER A 177 -6.67 36.45 8.04
CA SER A 177 -7.76 37.37 7.74
C SER A 177 -8.68 37.66 8.95
N ARG A 178 -8.29 37.29 10.15
CA ARG A 178 -8.92 37.65 11.43
C ARG A 178 -7.94 38.39 12.33
#